data_e1a82423e6dffed3f28c6e0c61bc2924
#
_entry.id   e1a82423e6dffed3f28c6e0c61bc2924
#
_cell.length_a   1.000
_cell.length_b   1.000
_cell.length_c   1.000
_cell.angle_alpha   90.00
_cell.angle_beta   90.00
_cell.angle_gamma   90.00
#
_symmetry.space_group_name_H-M   'P 1'
#
loop_
_entity.id
_entity.type
_entity.pdbx_description
1 polymer ?
#
loop_
_entity_poly.entity_id
_entity_poly.type
_entity_poly.pdbx_seq_one_letter_code
_entity_poly.pdbx_strand_id
1 'polypeptide(L)'
;MKICILTIATNKYIQFVERLLNNIEENFLNGHEIQCLLFTDHEIEESSDNVKISQIDHEPWPMPTLKRYNYFMKEKEFISQFDYCYYFDVDMGIVDKVGEEVFGDLVATMHPYQSFYPKSDRSYDRNPKSLAYVAPGEEGENYYAGGFNGGTTKGLSLIHI
;
A
#
# COMPACT_ATOMS: atom_id res chain seq x y z
N MET A 1 -17.86 3.14 7.88
CA MET A 1 -16.54 3.78 8.06
C MET A 1 -16.09 4.29 6.72
N LYS A 2 -15.20 5.28 6.73
CA LYS A 2 -14.58 5.85 5.53
C LYS A 2 -13.19 5.24 5.35
N ILE A 3 -12.92 4.71 4.17
CA ILE A 3 -11.71 3.95 3.87
C ILE A 3 -11.03 4.56 2.65
N CYS A 4 -9.75 4.87 2.78
CA CYS A 4 -8.92 5.31 1.68
C CYS A 4 -8.05 4.16 1.17
N ILE A 5 -8.11 3.88 -0.12
CA ILE A 5 -7.18 2.97 -0.79
C ILE A 5 -6.11 3.79 -1.49
N LEU A 6 -4.85 3.50 -1.22
CA LEU A 6 -3.71 4.12 -1.85
C LEU A 6 -3.09 3.15 -2.86
N THR A 7 -2.85 3.60 -4.07
CA THR A 7 -2.12 2.82 -5.07
C THR A 7 -1.27 3.71 -5.97
N ILE A 8 -0.16 3.17 -6.46
CA ILE A 8 0.78 3.86 -7.34
C ILE A 8 0.82 3.11 -8.67
N ALA A 9 0.50 3.79 -9.76
CA ALA A 9 0.50 3.22 -11.10
C ALA A 9 1.14 4.17 -12.10
N THR A 10 2.44 3.99 -12.36
CA THR A 10 3.17 4.79 -13.34
C THR A 10 3.53 3.96 -14.57
N ASN A 11 3.72 4.64 -15.72
CA ASN A 11 4.09 4.02 -16.99
C ASN A 11 3.12 2.86 -17.32
N LYS A 12 3.64 1.73 -17.73
CA LYS A 12 2.86 0.54 -18.12
C LYS A 12 1.97 -0.05 -17.01
N TYR A 13 2.23 0.28 -15.74
CA TYR A 13 1.43 -0.23 -14.62
C TYR A 13 0.02 0.35 -14.56
N ILE A 14 -0.26 1.44 -15.29
CA ILE A 14 -1.60 2.00 -15.41
C ILE A 14 -2.63 0.98 -15.93
N GLN A 15 -2.20 0.01 -16.73
CA GLN A 15 -3.06 -1.06 -17.25
C GLN A 15 -3.69 -1.96 -16.18
N PHE A 16 -3.17 -1.96 -14.96
CA PHE A 16 -3.69 -2.79 -13.87
C PHE A 16 -4.73 -2.08 -13.00
N VAL A 17 -4.88 -0.76 -13.14
CA VAL A 17 -5.73 0.06 -12.28
C VAL A 17 -7.18 -0.39 -12.33
N GLU A 18 -7.76 -0.53 -13.51
CA GLU A 18 -9.16 -0.95 -13.67
C GLU A 18 -9.44 -2.30 -12.99
N ARG A 19 -8.56 -3.27 -13.17
CA ARG A 19 -8.68 -4.57 -12.52
C ARG A 19 -8.64 -4.45 -11.00
N LEU A 20 -7.71 -3.65 -10.44
CA LEU A 20 -7.60 -3.45 -9.00
C LEU A 20 -8.87 -2.78 -8.45
N LEU A 21 -9.37 -1.74 -9.10
CA LEU A 21 -10.58 -1.03 -8.67
C LEU A 21 -11.80 -1.95 -8.67
N ASN A 22 -11.99 -2.75 -9.72
CA ASN A 22 -13.06 -3.74 -9.79
C ASN A 22 -12.94 -4.79 -8.67
N ASN A 23 -11.73 -5.29 -8.39
CA ASN A 23 -11.51 -6.23 -7.28
C ASN A 23 -11.79 -5.62 -5.91
N ILE A 24 -11.47 -4.34 -5.70
CA ILE A 24 -11.79 -3.63 -4.46
C ILE A 24 -13.32 -3.52 -4.30
N GLU A 25 -14.01 -3.08 -5.33
CA GLU A 25 -15.46 -2.93 -5.31
C GLU A 25 -16.17 -4.27 -5.05
N GLU A 26 -15.70 -5.33 -5.68
CA GLU A 26 -16.29 -6.65 -5.53
C GLU A 26 -15.98 -7.31 -4.19
N ASN A 27 -14.74 -7.18 -3.70
CA ASN A 27 -14.21 -8.09 -2.68
C ASN A 27 -13.67 -7.43 -1.41
N PHE A 28 -13.46 -6.11 -1.36
CA PHE A 28 -12.79 -5.49 -0.23
C PHE A 28 -13.75 -4.64 0.61
N LEU A 29 -13.92 -5.00 1.89
CA LEU A 29 -14.67 -4.23 2.89
C LEU A 29 -16.06 -3.75 2.40
N ASN A 30 -16.81 -4.64 1.74
CA ASN A 30 -18.13 -4.32 1.21
C ASN A 30 -19.04 -3.75 2.31
N GLY A 31 -19.82 -2.73 1.97
CA GLY A 31 -20.71 -2.03 2.91
C GLY A 31 -20.07 -0.83 3.61
N HIS A 32 -18.82 -0.51 3.30
CA HIS A 32 -18.13 0.71 3.75
C HIS A 32 -17.99 1.72 2.61
N GLU A 33 -17.77 2.99 2.97
CA GLU A 33 -17.48 4.06 2.01
C GLU A 33 -15.99 3.96 1.63
N ILE A 34 -15.71 3.56 0.39
CA ILE A 34 -14.33 3.39 -0.10
C ILE A 34 -14.04 4.45 -1.16
N GLN A 35 -12.91 5.12 -1.01
CA GLN A 35 -12.37 6.03 -2.01
C GLN A 35 -10.92 5.66 -2.32
N CYS A 36 -10.56 5.65 -3.59
CA CYS A 36 -9.22 5.33 -4.06
C CYS A 36 -8.44 6.62 -4.35
N LEU A 37 -7.22 6.71 -3.87
CA LEU A 37 -6.24 7.73 -4.22
C LEU A 37 -5.16 7.09 -5.10
N LEU A 38 -5.23 7.40 -6.39
CA LEU A 38 -4.32 6.90 -7.41
C LEU A 38 -3.20 7.90 -7.67
N PHE A 39 -1.95 7.50 -7.42
CA PHE A 39 -0.75 8.24 -7.80
C PHE A 39 -0.28 7.76 -9.18
N THR A 40 -0.23 8.66 -10.15
CA THR A 40 0.10 8.30 -11.54
C THR A 40 0.79 9.43 -12.28
N ASP A 41 1.57 9.09 -13.31
CA ASP A 41 2.17 10.01 -14.28
C ASP A 41 1.29 10.22 -15.53
N HIS A 42 0.13 9.52 -15.59
CA HIS A 42 -0.80 9.65 -16.71
C HIS A 42 -1.82 10.75 -16.45
N GLU A 43 -2.09 11.57 -17.47
CA GLU A 43 -3.23 12.47 -17.49
C GLU A 43 -4.51 11.66 -17.72
N ILE A 44 -5.27 11.44 -16.66
CA ILE A 44 -6.53 10.70 -16.67
C ILE A 44 -7.61 11.64 -16.18
N GLU A 45 -8.72 11.73 -16.92
CA GLU A 45 -9.92 12.38 -16.41
C GLU A 45 -10.49 11.53 -15.26
N GLU A 46 -10.87 12.18 -14.15
CA GLU A 46 -11.55 11.50 -13.04
C GLU A 46 -12.83 10.86 -13.56
N SER A 47 -12.81 9.56 -13.72
CA SER A 47 -13.89 8.80 -14.36
C SER A 47 -14.97 8.36 -13.37
N SER A 48 -14.74 8.52 -12.06
CA SER A 48 -15.72 8.19 -11.02
C SER A 48 -15.50 9.03 -9.77
N ASP A 49 -16.59 9.33 -9.05
CA ASP A 49 -16.57 10.07 -7.77
C ASP A 49 -15.75 9.36 -6.67
N ASN A 50 -15.42 8.08 -6.87
CA ASN A 50 -14.71 7.26 -5.90
C ASN A 50 -13.19 7.16 -6.17
N VAL A 51 -12.68 7.84 -7.20
CA VAL A 51 -11.24 7.82 -7.53
C VAL A 51 -10.71 9.24 -7.62
N LYS A 52 -9.83 9.59 -6.69
CA LYS A 52 -9.04 10.83 -6.75
C LYS A 52 -7.70 10.54 -7.37
N ILE A 53 -7.27 11.40 -8.28
CA ILE A 53 -5.98 11.30 -8.96
C ILE A 53 -5.00 12.31 -8.36
N SER A 54 -3.79 11.84 -8.01
CA SER A 54 -2.67 12.67 -7.60
C SER A 54 -1.53 12.48 -8.61
N GLN A 55 -1.19 13.57 -9.30
CA GLN A 55 -0.15 13.54 -10.33
C GLN A 55 1.23 13.44 -9.69
N ILE A 56 2.03 12.49 -10.21
CA ILE A 56 3.43 12.30 -9.85
C ILE A 56 4.28 12.12 -11.11
N ASP A 57 5.56 12.40 -11.03
CA ASP A 57 6.48 12.10 -12.13
C ASP A 57 6.81 10.62 -12.18
N HIS A 58 6.96 10.07 -13.40
CA HIS A 58 7.48 8.71 -13.55
C HIS A 58 8.95 8.65 -13.12
N GLU A 59 9.24 7.70 -12.26
CA GLU A 59 10.61 7.34 -11.89
C GLU A 59 10.83 5.84 -12.12
N PRO A 60 12.04 5.41 -12.52
CA PRO A 60 12.31 3.98 -12.71
C PRO A 60 12.31 3.23 -11.38
N TRP A 61 12.00 1.93 -11.44
CA TRP A 61 12.14 1.05 -10.27
C TRP A 61 13.58 1.13 -9.71
N PRO A 62 13.80 1.18 -8.38
CA PRO A 62 12.81 0.95 -7.30
C PRO A 62 12.18 2.25 -6.72
N MET A 63 12.33 3.40 -7.36
CA MET A 63 11.94 4.69 -6.79
C MET A 63 10.47 4.79 -6.38
N PRO A 64 9.47 4.30 -7.14
CA PRO A 64 8.08 4.34 -6.70
C PRO A 64 7.85 3.61 -5.37
N THR A 65 8.55 2.50 -5.14
CA THR A 65 8.48 1.75 -3.87
C THR A 65 9.16 2.51 -2.73
N LEU A 66 10.33 3.07 -2.95
CA LEU A 66 11.10 3.79 -1.93
C LEU A 66 10.46 5.12 -1.55
N LYS A 67 9.82 5.79 -2.50
CA LYS A 67 9.20 7.11 -2.30
C LYS A 67 7.71 7.05 -1.99
N ARG A 68 7.10 5.87 -1.87
CA ARG A 68 5.64 5.75 -1.72
C ARG A 68 5.09 6.65 -0.60
N TYR A 69 5.73 6.66 0.54
CA TYR A 69 5.30 7.48 1.66
C TYR A 69 5.47 8.99 1.41
N ASN A 70 6.46 9.40 0.62
CA ASN A 70 6.59 10.80 0.23
C ASN A 70 5.40 11.25 -0.63
N TYR A 71 4.88 10.36 -1.47
CA TYR A 71 3.65 10.62 -2.24
C TYR A 71 2.44 10.72 -1.31
N PHE A 72 2.29 9.80 -0.35
CA PHE A 72 1.19 9.84 0.61
C PHE A 72 1.19 11.14 1.43
N MET A 73 2.36 11.61 1.84
CA MET A 73 2.50 12.85 2.60
C MET A 73 2.06 14.10 1.82
N LYS A 74 2.16 14.11 0.49
CA LYS A 74 1.63 15.21 -0.33
C LYS A 74 0.11 15.32 -0.23
N GLU A 75 -0.57 14.21 0.00
CA GLU A 75 -2.03 14.11 0.10
C GLU A 75 -2.52 13.91 1.55
N LYS A 76 -1.70 14.26 2.52
CA LYS A 76 -1.98 14.05 3.95
C LYS A 76 -3.33 14.62 4.38
N GLU A 77 -3.68 15.82 3.91
CA GLU A 77 -4.96 16.47 4.26
C GLU A 77 -6.16 15.68 3.74
N PHE A 78 -6.05 15.14 2.54
CA PHE A 78 -7.08 14.26 1.98
C PHE A 78 -7.17 12.95 2.75
N ILE A 79 -6.04 12.27 2.95
CA ILE A 79 -5.96 10.98 3.64
C ILE A 79 -6.49 11.09 5.08
N SER A 80 -6.27 12.21 5.76
CA SER A 80 -6.71 12.43 7.15
C SER A 80 -8.24 12.46 7.34
N GLN A 81 -9.02 12.50 6.28
CA GLN A 81 -10.47 12.50 6.32
C GLN A 81 -11.07 11.09 6.46
N PHE A 82 -10.26 10.05 6.38
CA PHE A 82 -10.66 8.66 6.43
C PHE A 82 -10.32 8.00 7.78
N ASP A 83 -11.12 7.01 8.17
CA ASP A 83 -10.91 6.24 9.39
C ASP A 83 -9.75 5.26 9.22
N TYR A 84 -9.70 4.60 8.06
CA TYR A 84 -8.69 3.62 7.67
C TYR A 84 -8.06 3.95 6.34
N CYS A 85 -6.81 3.53 6.18
CA CYS A 85 -6.05 3.72 4.96
C CYS A 85 -5.25 2.46 4.64
N TYR A 86 -5.38 1.95 3.41
CA TYR A 86 -4.67 0.74 2.96
C TYR A 86 -3.95 1.01 1.65
N TYR A 87 -2.72 0.55 1.57
CA TYR A 87 -1.94 0.54 0.33
C TYR A 87 -2.04 -0.82 -0.35
N PHE A 88 -2.26 -0.79 -1.66
CA PHE A 88 -2.15 -1.94 -2.54
C PHE A 88 -1.13 -1.67 -3.65
N ASP A 89 -0.22 -2.61 -3.92
CA ASP A 89 0.48 -2.63 -5.20
C ASP A 89 -0.56 -2.82 -6.31
N VAL A 90 -0.46 -2.00 -7.37
CA VAL A 90 -1.53 -1.93 -8.40
C VAL A 90 -1.71 -3.24 -9.18
N ASP A 91 -0.69 -4.09 -9.22
CA ASP A 91 -0.71 -5.40 -9.89
C ASP A 91 -1.21 -6.56 -9.01
N MET A 92 -1.62 -6.27 -7.76
CA MET A 92 -2.28 -7.24 -6.90
C MET A 92 -3.71 -7.55 -7.38
N GLY A 93 -4.19 -8.75 -7.01
CA GLY A 93 -5.58 -9.15 -7.21
C GLY A 93 -6.18 -9.63 -5.89
N ILE A 94 -7.41 -9.19 -5.60
CA ILE A 94 -8.20 -9.66 -4.45
C ILE A 94 -9.10 -10.77 -4.97
N VAL A 95 -8.78 -12.01 -4.60
CA VAL A 95 -9.40 -13.22 -5.17
C VAL A 95 -10.54 -13.77 -4.34
N ASP A 96 -10.75 -13.25 -3.13
CA ASP A 96 -11.83 -13.66 -2.22
C ASP A 96 -12.26 -12.46 -1.37
N LYS A 97 -13.36 -12.59 -0.65
CA LYS A 97 -13.90 -11.55 0.21
C LYS A 97 -12.94 -11.22 1.35
N VAL A 98 -12.65 -9.94 1.49
CA VAL A 98 -11.88 -9.37 2.61
C VAL A 98 -12.82 -8.49 3.42
N GLY A 99 -13.04 -8.86 4.67
CA GLY A 99 -13.95 -8.18 5.60
C GLY A 99 -13.22 -7.42 6.71
N GLU A 100 -13.88 -7.32 7.86
CA GLU A 100 -13.42 -6.55 9.01
C GLU A 100 -12.16 -7.13 9.70
N GLU A 101 -11.70 -8.31 9.31
CA GLU A 101 -10.46 -8.93 9.80
C GLU A 101 -9.21 -8.08 9.50
N VAL A 102 -9.30 -7.12 8.58
CA VAL A 102 -8.22 -6.17 8.30
C VAL A 102 -8.29 -4.89 9.12
N PHE A 103 -9.28 -4.74 10.01
CA PHE A 103 -9.32 -3.60 10.92
C PHE A 103 -8.32 -3.74 12.05
N GLY A 104 -7.40 -2.82 12.12
CA GLY A 104 -6.35 -2.76 13.13
C GLY A 104 -5.58 -1.45 13.03
N ASP A 105 -4.82 -1.11 14.08
CA ASP A 105 -3.99 0.10 14.07
C ASP A 105 -2.92 0.03 12.97
N LEU A 106 -2.26 -1.12 12.85
CA LEU A 106 -1.32 -1.44 11.77
C LEU A 106 -1.59 -2.87 11.29
N VAL A 107 -1.74 -3.01 9.98
CA VAL A 107 -2.03 -4.27 9.31
C VAL A 107 -1.04 -4.49 8.17
N ALA A 108 -0.53 -5.69 8.05
CA ALA A 108 0.32 -6.10 6.94
C ALA A 108 0.15 -7.59 6.66
N THR A 109 0.33 -7.98 5.40
CA THR A 109 0.26 -9.39 5.00
C THR A 109 1.62 -10.06 5.13
N MET A 110 1.65 -11.26 5.72
CA MET A 110 2.87 -12.07 5.73
C MET A 110 3.32 -12.40 4.31
N HIS A 111 4.61 -12.27 4.06
CA HIS A 111 5.17 -12.60 2.76
C HIS A 111 5.07 -14.11 2.49
N PRO A 112 4.43 -14.56 1.38
CA PRO A 112 4.06 -15.96 1.16
C PRO A 112 5.25 -16.93 1.09
N TYR A 113 6.45 -16.44 0.75
CA TYR A 113 7.66 -17.25 0.69
C TYR A 113 8.65 -16.96 1.82
N GLN A 114 8.98 -15.68 2.02
CA GLN A 114 10.00 -15.27 2.99
C GLN A 114 9.64 -15.65 4.43
N SER A 115 8.35 -15.70 4.76
CA SER A 115 7.90 -16.09 6.10
C SER A 115 8.21 -17.55 6.47
N PHE A 116 8.37 -18.40 5.46
CA PHE A 116 8.71 -19.83 5.64
C PHE A 116 10.22 -20.13 5.60
N TYR A 117 11.04 -19.15 5.24
CA TYR A 117 12.48 -19.33 5.27
C TYR A 117 13.05 -19.18 6.69
N PRO A 118 14.17 -19.84 7.00
CA PRO A 118 14.94 -19.53 8.19
C PRO A 118 15.18 -18.02 8.28
N LYS A 119 15.13 -17.45 9.47
CA LYS A 119 15.23 -15.98 9.66
C LYS A 119 16.51 -15.41 9.03
N SER A 120 17.64 -16.15 9.11
CA SER A 120 18.91 -15.77 8.50
C SER A 120 18.87 -15.63 6.97
N ASP A 121 17.96 -16.36 6.32
CA ASP A 121 17.88 -16.47 4.85
C ASP A 121 16.87 -15.50 4.25
N ARG A 122 16.16 -14.73 5.09
CA ARG A 122 15.20 -13.72 4.66
C ARG A 122 15.90 -12.50 4.07
N SER A 123 15.25 -11.86 3.10
CA SER A 123 15.82 -10.75 2.34
C SER A 123 15.78 -9.41 3.10
N TYR A 124 16.35 -9.37 4.30
CA TYR A 124 16.52 -8.12 5.04
C TYR A 124 17.63 -7.26 4.43
N ASP A 125 17.53 -5.95 4.61
CA ASP A 125 18.64 -5.05 4.30
C ASP A 125 19.79 -5.28 5.29
N ARG A 126 20.91 -5.76 4.76
CA ARG A 126 22.12 -6.07 5.53
C ARG A 126 23.21 -5.00 5.39
N ASN A 127 22.91 -3.88 4.76
CA ASN A 127 23.84 -2.77 4.67
C ASN A 127 23.79 -1.93 5.97
N PRO A 128 24.87 -1.90 6.78
CA PRO A 128 24.88 -1.19 8.06
C PRO A 128 24.79 0.34 7.94
N LYS A 129 24.87 0.87 6.72
CA LYS A 129 24.67 2.30 6.44
C LYS A 129 23.20 2.65 6.10
N SER A 130 22.36 1.64 5.93
CA SER A 130 20.93 1.84 5.63
C SER A 130 20.14 2.08 6.91
N LEU A 131 19.14 2.96 6.84
CA LEU A 131 18.17 3.14 7.92
C LEU A 131 17.22 1.93 8.10
N ALA A 132 17.16 1.05 7.08
CA ALA A 132 16.39 -0.19 7.13
C ALA A 132 17.26 -1.42 7.49
N TYR A 133 18.47 -1.18 8.00
CA TYR A 133 19.38 -2.25 8.37
C TYR A 133 18.80 -3.13 9.48
N VAL A 134 18.83 -4.42 9.26
CA VAL A 134 18.51 -5.44 10.27
C VAL A 134 19.77 -6.27 10.53
N ALA A 135 20.32 -6.21 11.73
CA ALA A 135 21.52 -6.98 12.09
C ALA A 135 21.23 -8.49 12.15
N PRO A 136 22.23 -9.34 11.87
CA PRO A 136 22.09 -10.78 12.12
C PRO A 136 21.71 -11.05 13.59
N GLY A 137 20.65 -11.82 13.79
CA GLY A 137 20.10 -12.13 15.12
C GLY A 137 18.99 -11.16 15.58
N GLU A 138 18.74 -10.08 14.86
CA GLU A 138 17.65 -9.12 15.14
C GLU A 138 16.42 -9.30 14.24
N GLU A 139 16.39 -10.40 13.49
CA GLU A 139 15.28 -10.72 12.61
C GLU A 139 13.98 -10.93 13.39
N GLY A 140 12.92 -10.25 12.93
CA GLY A 140 11.57 -10.42 13.50
C GLY A 140 11.01 -11.82 13.31
N GLU A 141 9.96 -12.16 14.09
CA GLU A 141 9.25 -13.44 13.93
C GLU A 141 8.62 -13.55 12.53
N ASN A 142 8.02 -12.47 12.05
CA ASN A 142 7.33 -12.41 10.77
C ASN A 142 8.13 -11.59 9.74
N TYR A 143 7.97 -11.95 8.47
CA TYR A 143 8.43 -11.16 7.33
C TYR A 143 7.23 -10.73 6.51
N TYR A 144 6.99 -9.42 6.42
CA TYR A 144 5.80 -8.88 5.77
C TYR A 144 6.07 -8.51 4.32
N ALA A 145 5.03 -8.69 3.48
CA ALA A 145 5.05 -8.25 2.08
C ALA A 145 4.73 -6.75 1.99
N GLY A 146 5.41 -6.06 1.08
CA GLY A 146 5.17 -4.63 0.85
C GLY A 146 3.93 -4.33 0.00
N GLY A 147 3.31 -5.34 -0.61
CA GLY A 147 2.22 -5.16 -1.57
C GLY A 147 0.87 -4.83 -0.96
N PHE A 148 0.63 -5.20 0.30
CA PHE A 148 -0.55 -4.80 1.07
C PHE A 148 -0.15 -4.45 2.50
N ASN A 149 -0.50 -3.26 2.91
CA ASN A 149 -0.35 -2.81 4.30
C ASN A 149 -1.27 -1.60 4.56
N GLY A 150 -1.54 -1.31 5.83
CA GLY A 150 -2.38 -0.18 6.22
C GLY A 150 -2.78 -0.22 7.68
N GLY A 151 -3.98 0.26 7.98
CA GLY A 151 -4.55 0.33 9.31
C GLY A 151 -5.34 1.61 9.54
N THR A 152 -5.52 1.99 10.82
CA THR A 152 -6.12 3.29 11.11
C THR A 152 -5.26 4.41 10.48
N THR A 153 -5.91 5.45 9.98
CA THR A 153 -5.19 6.59 9.38
C THR A 153 -4.22 7.22 10.38
N LYS A 154 -4.56 7.22 11.67
CA LYS A 154 -3.68 7.65 12.74
C LYS A 154 -2.48 6.71 12.90
N GLY A 155 -2.68 5.40 12.90
CA GLY A 155 -1.62 4.39 12.98
C GLY A 155 -0.65 4.50 11.81
N LEU A 156 -1.18 4.62 10.59
CA LEU A 156 -0.36 4.79 9.39
C LEU A 156 0.47 6.08 9.43
N SER A 157 -0.06 7.17 9.98
CA SER A 157 0.68 8.44 10.09
C SER A 157 1.89 8.36 11.02
N LEU A 158 1.92 7.41 11.97
CA LEU A 158 3.06 7.20 12.88
C LEU A 158 4.25 6.51 12.20
N ILE A 159 4.02 5.82 11.08
CA ILE A 159 5.11 5.18 10.31
C ILE A 159 5.99 6.23 9.60
N HIS A 160 5.52 7.47 9.48
CA HIS A 160 6.16 8.54 8.71
C HIS A 160 6.89 9.58 9.57
N ILE A 161 6.97 9.37 10.87
CA ILE A 161 7.72 10.23 11.79
C ILE A 161 9.15 9.62 11.96
#